data_dc6e7289782ee41e0a094eed434c5bf0
#
_entry.id   dc6e7289782ee41e0a094eed434c5bf0
#
_cell.length_a   1.000
_cell.length_b   1.000
_cell.length_c   1.000
_cell.angle_alpha   90.00
_cell.angle_beta   90.00
_cell.angle_gamma   90.00
#
_symmetry.space_group_name_H-M   'P 1'
#
loop_
_entity.id
_entity.type
_entity.pdbx_description
1 polymer ?
#
loop_
_entity_poly.entity_id
_entity_poly.type
_entity_poly.pdbx_seq_one_letter_code
_entity_poly.pdbx_strand_id
1 'polypeptide(L)'
;TGYIDGFTDGLVGAKVGDTVDSKVTFPEDYQSAELAGQEVTFEFKVNYICKKLTAASVVDDFLKKNFHVDSKDAFSDYAKKKLEENNESEKSSDTRQLVMDAVNKNSKVKSFPKGLIAERTQNLKMQYMTQNGITQDQWKDFLEQNGTTEEKFDEQVKKTVENNVTTELIFTAIADKENIKPDESGFKSYVSNLMSSAGSSDENSLYKQYGTSASSGKTYLQMIYRVNKALEFCVDNATVKEK
;
A
#
# COMPACT_ATOMS: atom_id res chain seq x y z
N THR A 1 11.99 19.95 8.72
CA THR A 1 11.65 20.15 7.30
C THR A 1 12.65 19.36 6.52
N GLY A 2 12.59 18.47 5.73
CA GLY A 2 13.59 17.65 5.04
C GLY A 2 14.39 18.37 3.95
N TYR A 3 14.53 19.69 4.06
CA TYR A 3 15.35 20.51 3.15
C TYR A 3 16.68 20.90 3.81
N ILE A 4 17.69 21.19 3.00
CA ILE A 4 18.98 21.72 3.48
C ILE A 4 18.78 23.10 4.13
N ASP A 5 19.65 23.43 5.09
CA ASP A 5 19.56 24.69 5.84
C ASP A 5 19.63 25.90 4.90
N GLY A 6 18.76 26.88 5.16
CA GLY A 6 18.68 28.10 4.35
C GLY A 6 17.84 27.98 3.06
N PHE A 7 17.42 26.77 2.65
CA PHE A 7 16.71 26.54 1.38
C PHE A 7 15.48 27.44 1.18
N THR A 8 14.74 27.72 2.25
CA THR A 8 13.53 28.54 2.20
C THR A 8 13.68 29.96 2.73
N ASP A 9 14.89 30.40 3.08
CA ASP A 9 15.11 31.70 3.74
C ASP A 9 14.70 32.87 2.85
N GLY A 10 14.95 32.80 1.55
CA GLY A 10 14.52 33.81 0.59
C GLY A 10 13.01 34.00 0.47
N LEU A 11 12.22 32.98 0.92
CA LEU A 11 10.75 33.05 0.91
C LEU A 11 10.18 33.86 2.08
N VAL A 12 10.99 34.17 3.11
CA VAL A 12 10.51 34.89 4.30
C VAL A 12 10.14 36.34 3.94
N GLY A 13 8.85 36.66 4.08
CA GLY A 13 8.31 37.98 3.74
C GLY A 13 7.94 38.19 2.27
N ALA A 14 8.17 37.19 1.42
CA ALA A 14 7.79 37.26 0.01
C ALA A 14 6.25 37.28 -0.17
N LYS A 15 5.80 37.89 -1.28
CA LYS A 15 4.37 38.01 -1.65
C LYS A 15 4.06 37.14 -2.86
N VAL A 16 2.78 36.85 -3.06
CA VAL A 16 2.31 36.16 -4.27
C VAL A 16 2.71 36.95 -5.50
N GLY A 17 3.36 36.31 -6.46
CA GLY A 17 3.89 36.90 -7.68
C GLY A 17 5.38 37.28 -7.63
N ASP A 18 5.98 37.34 -6.44
CA ASP A 18 7.40 37.63 -6.31
C ASP A 18 8.27 36.50 -6.86
N THR A 19 9.44 36.87 -7.37
CA THR A 19 10.54 35.93 -7.63
C THR A 19 11.65 36.30 -6.62
N VAL A 20 12.09 35.30 -5.84
CA VAL A 20 13.07 35.47 -4.76
C VAL A 20 14.13 34.37 -4.82
N ASP A 21 15.35 34.73 -4.36
CA ASP A 21 16.48 33.82 -4.34
C ASP A 21 16.82 33.38 -2.93
N SER A 22 17.15 32.08 -2.79
CA SER A 22 17.77 31.52 -1.59
C SER A 22 19.16 30.99 -1.95
N LYS A 23 20.20 31.55 -1.32
CA LYS A 23 21.57 31.04 -1.39
C LYS A 23 21.77 29.98 -0.30
N VAL A 24 22.23 28.83 -0.70
CA VAL A 24 22.48 27.70 0.23
C VAL A 24 23.77 27.00 -0.13
N THR A 25 24.43 26.44 0.87
CA THR A 25 25.55 25.52 0.69
C THR A 25 25.13 24.10 1.03
N PHE A 26 25.32 23.18 0.11
CA PHE A 26 25.05 21.78 0.38
C PHE A 26 26.02 21.25 1.45
N PRO A 27 25.56 20.39 2.38
CA PRO A 27 26.43 19.73 3.35
C PRO A 27 27.58 18.98 2.67
N GLU A 28 28.72 18.90 3.34
CA GLU A 28 29.89 18.16 2.85
C GLU A 28 29.64 16.66 2.66
N ASP A 29 28.69 16.09 3.41
CA ASP A 29 28.24 14.70 3.38
C ASP A 29 26.98 14.50 2.53
N TYR A 30 26.65 15.45 1.63
CA TYR A 30 25.47 15.33 0.78
C TYR A 30 25.59 14.14 -0.19
N GLN A 31 24.48 13.42 -0.41
CA GLN A 31 24.45 12.18 -1.20
C GLN A 31 25.01 12.30 -2.62
N SER A 32 24.89 13.49 -3.26
CA SER A 32 25.51 13.75 -4.54
C SER A 32 26.88 14.40 -4.33
N ALA A 33 27.94 13.66 -4.66
CA ALA A 33 29.31 14.15 -4.55
C ALA A 33 29.58 15.42 -5.41
N GLU A 34 28.81 15.65 -6.48
CA GLU A 34 28.92 16.82 -7.34
C GLU A 34 28.35 18.08 -6.67
N LEU A 35 27.43 17.90 -5.73
CA LEU A 35 26.77 19.01 -5.02
C LEU A 35 27.33 19.20 -3.61
N ALA A 36 27.99 18.21 -3.03
CA ALA A 36 28.56 18.31 -1.68
C ALA A 36 29.50 19.52 -1.54
N GLY A 37 29.26 20.35 -0.53
CA GLY A 37 30.02 21.56 -0.26
C GLY A 37 29.81 22.73 -1.26
N GLN A 38 28.97 22.53 -2.31
CA GLN A 38 28.74 23.57 -3.31
C GLN A 38 27.74 24.63 -2.84
N GLU A 39 28.05 25.89 -3.10
CA GLU A 39 27.10 27.00 -2.95
C GLU A 39 26.25 27.11 -4.21
N VAL A 40 24.93 27.11 -4.03
CA VAL A 40 23.96 27.27 -5.12
C VAL A 40 22.91 28.29 -4.76
N THR A 41 22.30 28.89 -5.77
CA THR A 41 21.18 29.82 -5.62
C THR A 41 19.93 29.19 -6.21
N PHE A 42 18.89 29.05 -5.38
CA PHE A 42 17.58 28.62 -5.82
C PHE A 42 16.68 29.80 -6.07
N GLU A 43 16.17 29.95 -7.28
CA GLU A 43 15.17 30.95 -7.64
C GLU A 43 13.76 30.36 -7.39
N PHE A 44 12.95 31.05 -6.59
CA PHE A 44 11.59 30.67 -6.27
C PHE A 44 10.59 31.69 -6.84
N LYS A 45 9.64 31.22 -7.62
CA LYS A 45 8.45 31.99 -7.98
C LYS A 45 7.31 31.68 -7.03
N VAL A 46 6.86 32.68 -6.27
CA VAL A 46 5.79 32.53 -5.29
C VAL A 46 4.43 32.52 -5.99
N ASN A 47 3.87 31.35 -6.20
CA ASN A 47 2.58 31.20 -6.88
C ASN A 47 1.40 31.41 -5.93
N TYR A 48 1.51 31.02 -4.67
CA TYR A 48 0.48 31.20 -3.63
C TYR A 48 1.11 31.13 -2.24
N ILE A 49 0.43 31.71 -1.27
CA ILE A 49 0.80 31.62 0.15
C ILE A 49 -0.33 30.92 0.89
N CYS A 50 -0.02 29.77 1.48
CA CYS A 50 -0.96 29.05 2.32
C CYS A 50 -1.15 29.77 3.65
N LYS A 51 -2.39 30.10 3.98
CA LYS A 51 -2.72 30.58 5.33
C LYS A 51 -2.84 29.39 6.27
N LYS A 52 -2.28 29.53 7.48
CA LYS A 52 -2.50 28.52 8.52
C LYS A 52 -4.00 28.42 8.82
N LEU A 53 -4.55 27.22 8.73
CA LEU A 53 -5.92 26.96 9.14
C LEU A 53 -6.03 27.16 10.66
N THR A 54 -6.96 27.99 11.07
CA THR A 54 -7.32 28.21 12.46
C THR A 54 -8.81 27.94 12.63
N ALA A 55 -9.26 27.69 13.84
CA ALA A 55 -10.68 27.51 14.14
C ALA A 55 -11.54 28.68 13.64
N ALA A 56 -10.99 29.92 13.65
CA ALA A 56 -11.65 31.12 13.16
C ALA A 56 -11.72 31.18 11.62
N SER A 57 -10.79 30.57 10.89
CA SER A 57 -10.78 30.56 9.41
C SER A 57 -11.62 29.42 8.81
N VAL A 58 -12.08 28.47 9.65
CA VAL A 58 -12.99 27.41 9.24
C VAL A 58 -14.40 27.97 9.29
N VAL A 59 -14.85 28.52 8.18
CA VAL A 59 -16.20 29.10 7.99
C VAL A 59 -17.06 28.19 7.10
N ASP A 60 -18.37 28.40 7.11
CA ASP A 60 -19.31 27.53 6.42
C ASP A 60 -19.01 27.39 4.92
N ASP A 61 -18.61 28.46 4.23
CA ASP A 61 -18.19 28.41 2.81
C ASP A 61 -16.97 27.49 2.60
N PHE A 62 -16.00 27.51 3.51
CA PHE A 62 -14.85 26.61 3.48
C PHE A 62 -15.30 25.15 3.66
N LEU A 63 -16.18 24.90 4.62
CA LEU A 63 -16.72 23.56 4.90
C LEU A 63 -17.53 23.03 3.73
N LYS A 64 -18.38 23.85 3.15
CA LYS A 64 -19.19 23.50 1.98
C LYS A 64 -18.33 23.15 0.77
N LYS A 65 -17.30 23.95 0.50
CA LYS A 65 -16.40 23.76 -0.64
C LYS A 65 -15.54 22.52 -0.52
N ASN A 66 -15.01 22.24 0.68
CA ASN A 66 -13.96 21.21 0.86
C ASN A 66 -14.51 19.90 1.42
N PHE A 67 -15.64 19.93 2.14
CA PHE A 67 -16.20 18.76 2.82
C PHE A 67 -17.66 18.50 2.43
N HIS A 68 -18.28 19.38 1.60
CA HIS A 68 -19.70 19.32 1.23
C HIS A 68 -20.64 19.33 2.44
N VAL A 69 -20.30 20.12 3.47
CA VAL A 69 -21.02 20.23 4.73
C VAL A 69 -21.41 21.69 4.95
N ASP A 70 -22.66 21.97 5.29
CA ASP A 70 -23.24 23.30 5.27
C ASP A 70 -22.92 24.19 6.49
N SER A 71 -22.44 23.61 7.60
CA SER A 71 -22.14 24.36 8.84
C SER A 71 -21.09 23.67 9.70
N LYS A 72 -20.56 24.39 10.71
CA LYS A 72 -19.63 23.84 11.72
C LYS A 72 -20.25 22.70 12.54
N ASP A 73 -21.52 22.82 12.90
CA ASP A 73 -22.21 21.78 13.67
C ASP A 73 -22.36 20.52 12.82
N ALA A 74 -22.82 20.66 11.56
CA ALA A 74 -22.88 19.55 10.61
C ALA A 74 -21.49 18.95 10.30
N PHE A 75 -20.42 19.76 10.33
CA PHE A 75 -19.06 19.26 10.20
C PHE A 75 -18.62 18.43 11.41
N SER A 76 -19.04 18.81 12.61
CA SER A 76 -18.76 18.01 13.82
C SER A 76 -19.37 16.61 13.72
N ASP A 77 -20.63 16.53 13.29
CA ASP A 77 -21.30 15.24 13.06
C ASP A 77 -20.66 14.44 11.92
N TYR A 78 -20.30 15.10 10.82
CA TYR A 78 -19.55 14.50 9.73
C TYR A 78 -18.21 13.93 10.19
N ALA A 79 -17.43 14.71 10.94
CA ALA A 79 -16.12 14.29 11.45
C ALA A 79 -16.27 13.11 12.43
N LYS A 80 -17.26 13.16 13.33
CA LYS A 80 -17.56 12.06 14.26
C LYS A 80 -17.90 10.78 13.49
N LYS A 81 -18.81 10.88 12.52
CA LYS A 81 -19.19 9.74 11.68
C LYS A 81 -17.98 9.16 10.93
N LYS A 82 -17.09 10.02 10.38
CA LYS A 82 -15.88 9.56 9.68
C LYS A 82 -14.89 8.88 10.61
N LEU A 83 -14.74 9.36 11.83
CA LEU A 83 -13.91 8.70 12.85
C LEU A 83 -14.50 7.34 13.25
N GLU A 84 -15.80 7.25 13.45
CA GLU A 84 -16.49 6.00 13.74
C GLU A 84 -16.32 4.99 12.59
N GLU A 85 -16.56 5.41 11.33
CA GLU A 85 -16.34 4.56 10.14
C GLU A 85 -14.88 4.06 10.04
N ASN A 86 -13.89 4.93 10.31
CA ASN A 86 -12.48 4.57 10.28
C ASN A 86 -12.14 3.58 11.41
N ASN A 87 -12.60 3.84 12.63
CA ASN A 87 -12.37 2.95 13.78
C ASN A 87 -13.00 1.57 13.55
N GLU A 88 -14.20 1.49 12.99
CA GLU A 88 -14.84 0.23 12.62
C GLU A 88 -14.03 -0.51 11.54
N SER A 89 -13.51 0.20 10.53
CA SER A 89 -12.67 -0.37 9.49
C SER A 89 -11.35 -0.91 10.06
N GLU A 90 -10.68 -0.14 10.92
CA GLU A 90 -9.44 -0.57 11.60
C GLU A 90 -9.72 -1.79 12.49
N LYS A 91 -10.75 -1.74 13.32
CA LYS A 91 -11.17 -2.87 14.18
C LYS A 91 -11.46 -4.14 13.37
N SER A 92 -12.13 -4.00 12.24
CA SER A 92 -12.40 -5.12 11.32
C SER A 92 -11.11 -5.69 10.75
N SER A 93 -10.19 -4.83 10.30
CA SER A 93 -8.88 -5.22 9.76
C SER A 93 -8.03 -5.93 10.80
N ASP A 94 -7.94 -5.38 12.01
CA ASP A 94 -7.19 -5.96 13.13
C ASP A 94 -7.77 -7.30 13.55
N THR A 95 -9.10 -7.41 13.61
CA THR A 95 -9.78 -8.68 13.92
C THR A 95 -9.45 -9.75 12.88
N ARG A 96 -9.50 -9.41 11.59
CA ARG A 96 -9.14 -10.34 10.52
C ARG A 96 -7.68 -10.80 10.65
N GLN A 97 -6.77 -9.87 10.92
CA GLN A 97 -5.35 -10.19 11.10
C GLN A 97 -5.13 -11.10 12.32
N LEU A 98 -5.73 -10.79 13.46
CA LEU A 98 -5.63 -11.59 14.68
C LEU A 98 -6.16 -13.01 14.48
N VAL A 99 -7.29 -13.16 13.79
CA VAL A 99 -7.87 -14.48 13.49
C VAL A 99 -6.97 -15.24 12.52
N MET A 100 -6.48 -14.59 11.47
CA MET A 100 -5.56 -15.20 10.51
C MET A 100 -4.28 -15.70 11.20
N ASP A 101 -3.68 -14.87 12.06
CA ASP A 101 -2.47 -15.22 12.82
C ASP A 101 -2.73 -16.40 13.78
N ALA A 102 -3.87 -16.39 14.47
CA ALA A 102 -4.26 -17.46 15.37
C ALA A 102 -4.47 -18.79 14.60
N VAL A 103 -5.13 -18.75 13.45
CA VAL A 103 -5.34 -19.94 12.59
C VAL A 103 -3.99 -20.45 12.06
N ASN A 104 -3.14 -19.58 11.54
CA ASN A 104 -1.81 -19.94 11.03
C ASN A 104 -0.93 -20.57 12.14
N LYS A 105 -0.93 -19.98 13.33
CA LYS A 105 -0.15 -20.46 14.49
C LYS A 105 -0.58 -21.85 14.95
N ASN A 106 -1.87 -22.17 14.85
CA ASN A 106 -2.44 -23.43 15.29
C ASN A 106 -2.58 -24.46 14.17
N SER A 107 -2.09 -24.14 12.97
CA SER A 107 -2.15 -25.01 11.80
C SER A 107 -0.76 -25.42 11.34
N LYS A 108 -0.65 -26.51 10.59
CA LYS A 108 0.63 -26.97 10.06
C LYS A 108 0.47 -27.48 8.64
N VAL A 109 1.18 -26.86 7.71
CA VAL A 109 1.33 -27.37 6.35
C VAL A 109 2.40 -28.47 6.36
N LYS A 110 2.04 -29.66 5.89
CA LYS A 110 2.95 -30.83 5.88
C LYS A 110 4.00 -30.73 4.78
N SER A 111 3.61 -30.24 3.63
CA SER A 111 4.51 -30.05 2.48
C SER A 111 3.91 -29.04 1.49
N PHE A 112 4.74 -28.36 0.76
CA PHE A 112 4.34 -27.50 -0.35
C PHE A 112 4.29 -28.31 -1.66
N PRO A 113 3.39 -27.98 -2.59
CA PRO A 113 3.44 -28.52 -3.95
C PRO A 113 4.82 -28.26 -4.58
N LYS A 114 5.33 -29.28 -5.29
CA LYS A 114 6.66 -29.21 -5.91
C LYS A 114 6.73 -28.03 -6.90
N GLY A 115 7.75 -27.21 -6.74
CA GLY A 115 8.03 -26.05 -7.61
C GLY A 115 7.24 -24.78 -7.24
N LEU A 116 6.16 -24.88 -6.46
CA LEU A 116 5.29 -23.72 -6.18
C LEU A 116 6.05 -22.56 -5.50
N ILE A 117 6.85 -22.85 -4.47
CA ILE A 117 7.60 -21.81 -3.76
C ILE A 117 8.62 -21.14 -4.70
N ALA A 118 9.36 -21.94 -5.50
CA ALA A 118 10.35 -21.39 -6.44
C ALA A 118 9.70 -20.49 -7.50
N GLU A 119 8.56 -20.94 -8.09
CA GLU A 119 7.81 -20.16 -9.09
C GLU A 119 7.30 -18.85 -8.50
N ARG A 120 6.67 -18.89 -7.31
CA ARG A 120 6.15 -17.69 -6.64
C ARG A 120 7.26 -16.73 -6.21
N THR A 121 8.40 -17.25 -5.77
CA THR A 121 9.58 -16.43 -5.44
C THR A 121 10.07 -15.66 -6.67
N GLN A 122 10.20 -16.36 -7.79
CA GLN A 122 10.62 -15.73 -9.04
C GLN A 122 9.62 -14.67 -9.52
N ASN A 123 8.32 -14.98 -9.44
CA ASN A 123 7.28 -14.03 -9.84
C ASN A 123 7.28 -12.77 -8.96
N LEU A 124 7.43 -12.92 -7.63
CA LEU A 124 7.48 -11.78 -6.72
C LEU A 124 8.73 -10.92 -6.94
N LYS A 125 9.89 -11.53 -7.23
CA LYS A 125 11.11 -10.82 -7.61
C LYS A 125 10.92 -10.03 -8.90
N MET A 126 10.36 -10.64 -9.93
CA MET A 126 10.07 -9.97 -11.21
C MET A 126 9.08 -8.82 -11.04
N GLN A 127 8.03 -9.01 -10.24
CA GLN A 127 7.08 -7.96 -9.91
C GLN A 127 7.76 -6.78 -9.22
N TYR A 128 8.61 -7.04 -8.24
CA TYR A 128 9.38 -6.00 -7.54
C TYR A 128 10.27 -5.20 -8.50
N MET A 129 11.01 -5.89 -9.39
CA MET A 129 11.83 -5.25 -10.41
C MET A 129 10.98 -4.36 -11.34
N THR A 130 9.86 -4.88 -11.84
CA THR A 130 8.95 -4.15 -12.73
C THR A 130 8.37 -2.90 -12.06
N GLN A 131 7.93 -3.01 -10.81
CA GLN A 131 7.36 -1.87 -10.06
C GLN A 131 8.37 -0.76 -9.80
N ASN A 132 9.66 -1.10 -9.71
CA ASN A 132 10.73 -0.13 -9.50
C ASN A 132 11.42 0.29 -10.81
N GLY A 133 10.95 -0.19 -11.97
CA GLY A 133 11.54 0.12 -13.27
C GLY A 133 12.96 -0.42 -13.46
N ILE A 134 13.30 -1.53 -12.80
CA ILE A 134 14.66 -2.10 -12.76
C ILE A 134 14.74 -3.26 -13.74
N THR A 135 15.76 -3.24 -14.59
CA THR A 135 16.06 -4.34 -15.50
C THR A 135 16.98 -5.39 -14.83
N GLN A 136 17.09 -6.57 -15.45
CA GLN A 136 17.90 -7.67 -14.88
C GLN A 136 19.39 -7.31 -14.76
N ASP A 137 19.92 -6.53 -15.69
CA ASP A 137 21.31 -6.05 -15.68
C ASP A 137 21.57 -4.98 -14.62
N GLN A 138 20.55 -4.19 -14.24
CA GLN A 138 20.62 -3.18 -13.17
C GLN A 138 20.38 -3.76 -11.77
N TRP A 139 19.91 -5.01 -11.70
CA TRP A 139 19.44 -5.61 -10.44
C TRP A 139 20.51 -5.65 -9.36
N LYS A 140 21.71 -6.06 -9.71
CA LYS A 140 22.82 -6.17 -8.75
C LYS A 140 23.20 -4.81 -8.16
N ASP A 141 23.39 -3.80 -9.02
CA ASP A 141 23.77 -2.44 -8.61
C ASP A 141 22.67 -1.81 -7.73
N PHE A 142 21.41 -2.03 -8.08
CA PHE A 142 20.28 -1.60 -7.28
C PHE A 142 20.29 -2.20 -5.87
N LEU A 143 20.55 -3.49 -5.73
CA LEU A 143 20.63 -4.14 -4.43
C LEU A 143 21.80 -3.62 -3.60
N GLU A 144 22.98 -3.42 -4.21
CA GLU A 144 24.16 -2.86 -3.53
C GLU A 144 23.88 -1.44 -3.03
N GLN A 145 23.23 -0.58 -3.83
CA GLN A 145 22.80 0.76 -3.41
C GLN A 145 21.82 0.75 -2.25
N ASN A 146 21.00 -0.29 -2.14
CA ASN A 146 20.07 -0.50 -1.03
C ASN A 146 20.67 -1.30 0.16
N GLY A 147 22.00 -1.51 0.18
CA GLY A 147 22.71 -2.13 1.30
C GLY A 147 22.41 -3.62 1.48
N THR A 148 21.98 -4.32 0.41
CA THR A 148 21.65 -5.74 0.46
C THR A 148 22.34 -6.52 -0.67
N THR A 149 22.22 -7.85 -0.66
CA THR A 149 22.73 -8.73 -1.72
C THR A 149 21.58 -9.54 -2.31
N GLU A 150 21.78 -10.07 -3.53
CA GLU A 150 20.80 -10.92 -4.18
C GLU A 150 20.41 -12.13 -3.32
N GLU A 151 21.38 -12.77 -2.69
CA GLU A 151 21.15 -13.93 -1.80
C GLU A 151 20.22 -13.55 -0.62
N LYS A 152 20.52 -12.45 0.08
CA LYS A 152 19.69 -11.98 1.20
C LYS A 152 18.29 -11.57 0.76
N PHE A 153 18.18 -10.91 -0.40
CA PHE A 153 16.90 -10.53 -0.98
C PHE A 153 16.08 -11.78 -1.34
N ASP A 154 16.67 -12.73 -2.06
CA ASP A 154 16.01 -13.96 -2.48
C ASP A 154 15.57 -14.81 -1.26
N GLU A 155 16.37 -14.87 -0.20
CA GLU A 155 16.02 -15.54 1.06
C GLU A 155 14.82 -14.86 1.73
N GLN A 156 14.80 -13.53 1.78
CA GLN A 156 13.69 -12.76 2.37
C GLN A 156 12.41 -12.91 1.56
N VAL A 157 12.50 -12.83 0.23
CA VAL A 157 11.36 -13.03 -0.68
C VAL A 157 10.83 -14.44 -0.55
N LYS A 158 11.70 -15.45 -0.53
CA LYS A 158 11.30 -16.84 -0.33
C LYS A 158 10.55 -17.04 0.98
N LYS A 159 11.02 -16.48 2.07
CA LYS A 159 10.34 -16.54 3.38
C LYS A 159 8.96 -15.90 3.33
N THR A 160 8.82 -14.76 2.67
CA THR A 160 7.53 -14.09 2.45
C THR A 160 6.58 -14.99 1.65
N VAL A 161 7.08 -15.57 0.57
CA VAL A 161 6.31 -16.50 -0.27
C VAL A 161 5.87 -17.74 0.52
N GLU A 162 6.76 -18.34 1.31
CA GLU A 162 6.44 -19.50 2.15
C GLU A 162 5.31 -19.18 3.15
N ASN A 163 5.34 -18.01 3.78
CA ASN A 163 4.29 -17.56 4.68
C ASN A 163 2.95 -17.35 3.94
N ASN A 164 2.97 -16.70 2.79
CA ASN A 164 1.78 -16.45 1.99
C ASN A 164 1.15 -17.77 1.51
N VAL A 165 1.96 -18.65 0.94
CA VAL A 165 1.50 -19.96 0.46
C VAL A 165 1.01 -20.83 1.62
N THR A 166 1.63 -20.76 2.79
CA THR A 166 1.16 -21.44 4.00
C THR A 166 -0.25 -20.99 4.35
N THR A 167 -0.50 -19.69 4.39
CA THR A 167 -1.82 -19.11 4.65
C THR A 167 -2.83 -19.54 3.56
N GLU A 168 -2.46 -19.42 2.29
CA GLU A 168 -3.31 -19.87 1.16
C GLU A 168 -3.73 -21.33 1.30
N LEU A 169 -2.81 -22.23 1.63
CA LEU A 169 -3.08 -23.65 1.77
C LEU A 169 -3.95 -23.96 2.99
N ILE A 170 -3.72 -23.30 4.13
CA ILE A 170 -4.52 -23.49 5.34
C ILE A 170 -5.97 -23.06 5.10
N PHE A 171 -6.19 -21.85 4.58
CA PHE A 171 -7.55 -21.37 4.33
C PHE A 171 -8.23 -22.07 3.15
N THR A 172 -7.48 -22.58 2.18
CA THR A 172 -8.03 -23.49 1.17
C THR A 172 -8.55 -24.78 1.80
N ALA A 173 -7.78 -25.39 2.71
CA ALA A 173 -8.21 -26.59 3.42
C ALA A 173 -9.44 -26.33 4.32
N ILE A 174 -9.54 -25.17 4.96
CA ILE A 174 -10.74 -24.76 5.70
C ILE A 174 -11.93 -24.61 4.74
N ALA A 175 -11.75 -23.94 3.60
CA ALA A 175 -12.78 -23.79 2.59
C ALA A 175 -13.29 -25.13 2.06
N ASP A 176 -12.39 -26.11 1.89
CA ASP A 176 -12.75 -27.46 1.48
C ASP A 176 -13.58 -28.18 2.56
N LYS A 177 -13.12 -28.12 3.81
CA LYS A 177 -13.77 -28.76 4.95
C LYS A 177 -15.16 -28.19 5.21
N GLU A 178 -15.31 -26.88 5.15
CA GLU A 178 -16.57 -26.16 5.39
C GLU A 178 -17.44 -26.05 4.13
N ASN A 179 -17.03 -26.69 3.01
CA ASN A 179 -17.72 -26.66 1.73
C ASN A 179 -18.04 -25.26 1.22
N ILE A 180 -17.12 -24.29 1.48
CA ILE A 180 -17.21 -22.92 1.02
C ILE A 180 -16.97 -22.90 -0.49
N LYS A 181 -17.97 -22.52 -1.26
CA LYS A 181 -17.89 -22.36 -2.72
C LYS A 181 -17.87 -20.88 -3.08
N PRO A 182 -17.08 -20.48 -4.09
CA PRO A 182 -17.18 -19.12 -4.59
C PRO A 182 -18.56 -18.93 -5.22
N ASP A 183 -19.29 -17.93 -4.77
CA ASP A 183 -20.50 -17.49 -5.45
C ASP A 183 -20.10 -16.57 -6.63
N GLU A 184 -20.83 -16.70 -7.75
CA GLU A 184 -20.47 -16.01 -8.99
C GLU A 184 -20.64 -14.49 -8.88
N SER A 185 -21.68 -14.02 -8.19
CA SER A 185 -21.95 -12.59 -8.02
C SER A 185 -20.93 -11.92 -7.12
N GLY A 186 -20.56 -12.55 -6.01
CA GLY A 186 -19.54 -12.07 -5.10
C GLY A 186 -18.14 -12.06 -5.74
N PHE A 187 -17.81 -13.10 -6.52
CA PHE A 187 -16.56 -13.10 -7.26
C PHE A 187 -16.51 -11.97 -8.30
N LYS A 188 -17.60 -11.71 -9.02
CA LYS A 188 -17.68 -10.59 -9.96
C LYS A 188 -17.48 -9.24 -9.26
N SER A 189 -18.08 -9.05 -8.09
CA SER A 189 -17.89 -7.83 -7.27
C SER A 189 -16.45 -7.70 -6.79
N TYR A 190 -15.83 -8.79 -6.36
CA TYR A 190 -14.42 -8.84 -5.97
C TYR A 190 -13.50 -8.43 -7.11
N VAL A 191 -13.71 -8.97 -8.31
CA VAL A 191 -12.95 -8.60 -9.52
C VAL A 191 -13.15 -7.13 -9.89
N SER A 192 -14.38 -6.62 -9.83
CA SER A 192 -14.67 -5.19 -10.09
C SER A 192 -13.93 -4.26 -9.13
N ASN A 193 -13.85 -4.60 -7.84
CA ASN A 193 -13.08 -3.83 -6.85
C ASN A 193 -11.57 -3.86 -7.14
N LEU A 194 -11.03 -5.03 -7.51
CA LEU A 194 -9.63 -5.14 -7.92
C LEU A 194 -9.31 -4.33 -9.17
N MET A 195 -10.21 -4.35 -10.17
CA MET A 195 -10.05 -3.52 -11.38
C MET A 195 -9.98 -2.04 -11.04
N SER A 196 -10.88 -1.57 -10.17
CA SER A 196 -10.91 -0.17 -9.72
C SER A 196 -9.63 0.22 -8.98
N SER A 197 -9.12 -0.65 -8.10
CA SER A 197 -7.89 -0.41 -7.33
C SER A 197 -6.63 -0.47 -8.19
N ALA A 198 -6.60 -1.35 -9.19
CA ALA A 198 -5.46 -1.54 -10.09
C ALA A 198 -5.48 -0.58 -11.30
N GLY A 199 -6.52 0.24 -11.47
CA GLY A 199 -6.72 1.07 -12.67
C GLY A 199 -6.84 0.25 -13.96
N SER A 200 -7.32 -1.01 -13.87
CA SER A 200 -7.44 -1.89 -15.01
C SER A 200 -8.72 -1.62 -15.78
N SER A 201 -8.62 -1.53 -17.11
CA SER A 201 -9.75 -1.20 -17.98
C SER A 201 -10.64 -2.40 -18.32
N ASP A 202 -10.13 -3.63 -18.17
CA ASP A 202 -10.86 -4.87 -18.48
C ASP A 202 -10.37 -6.06 -17.65
N GLU A 203 -11.25 -7.06 -17.48
CA GLU A 203 -10.98 -8.26 -16.69
C GLU A 203 -9.79 -9.08 -17.21
N ASN A 204 -9.63 -9.21 -18.53
CA ASN A 204 -8.54 -10.03 -19.09
C ASN A 204 -7.17 -9.41 -18.78
N SER A 205 -7.06 -8.09 -18.85
CA SER A 205 -5.85 -7.35 -18.47
C SER A 205 -5.55 -7.52 -16.98
N LEU A 206 -6.57 -7.45 -16.12
CA LEU A 206 -6.43 -7.74 -14.70
C LEU A 206 -5.95 -9.19 -14.49
N TYR A 207 -6.62 -10.18 -15.07
CA TYR A 207 -6.28 -11.60 -14.89
C TYR A 207 -4.84 -11.92 -15.30
N LYS A 208 -4.34 -11.32 -16.39
CA LYS A 208 -2.94 -11.50 -16.83
C LYS A 208 -1.90 -11.01 -15.82
N GLN A 209 -2.26 -10.11 -14.90
CA GLN A 209 -1.36 -9.67 -13.82
C GLN A 209 -1.18 -10.75 -12.74
N TYR A 210 -2.10 -11.71 -12.66
CA TYR A 210 -2.14 -12.75 -11.63
C TYR A 210 -1.80 -14.14 -12.17
N GLY A 211 -1.43 -14.28 -13.44
CA GLY A 211 -1.08 -15.56 -14.02
C GLY A 211 -0.39 -15.43 -15.37
N THR A 212 0.10 -16.54 -15.90
CA THR A 212 0.75 -16.61 -17.23
C THR A 212 -0.24 -16.41 -18.38
N SER A 213 -1.53 -16.47 -18.11
CA SER A 213 -2.64 -16.24 -19.05
C SER A 213 -3.83 -15.66 -18.28
N ALA A 214 -4.80 -15.08 -19.00
CA ALA A 214 -6.05 -14.61 -18.37
C ALA A 214 -6.80 -15.78 -17.69
N SER A 215 -6.79 -16.97 -18.28
CA SER A 215 -7.44 -18.15 -17.67
C SER A 215 -6.77 -18.58 -16.37
N SER A 216 -5.44 -18.70 -16.32
CA SER A 216 -4.70 -19.05 -15.12
C SER A 216 -4.85 -18.00 -14.01
N GLY A 217 -4.81 -16.70 -14.39
CA GLY A 217 -5.01 -15.61 -13.44
C GLY A 217 -6.44 -15.59 -12.88
N LYS A 218 -7.46 -15.83 -13.70
CA LYS A 218 -8.84 -15.98 -13.22
C LYS A 218 -8.96 -17.11 -12.20
N THR A 219 -8.39 -18.27 -12.50
CA THR A 219 -8.39 -19.44 -11.59
C THR A 219 -7.69 -19.09 -10.27
N TYR A 220 -6.56 -18.40 -10.32
CA TYR A 220 -5.87 -17.94 -9.12
C TYR A 220 -6.72 -16.97 -8.30
N LEU A 221 -7.33 -15.95 -8.92
CA LEU A 221 -8.20 -15.03 -8.21
C LEU A 221 -9.46 -15.68 -7.63
N GLN A 222 -10.01 -16.72 -8.29
CA GLN A 222 -11.09 -17.53 -7.73
C GLN A 222 -10.64 -18.28 -6.46
N MET A 223 -9.42 -18.80 -6.46
CA MET A 223 -8.83 -19.44 -5.27
C MET A 223 -8.64 -18.40 -4.16
N ILE A 224 -8.07 -17.23 -4.44
CA ILE A 224 -7.88 -16.17 -3.44
C ILE A 224 -9.22 -15.64 -2.89
N TYR A 225 -10.22 -15.48 -3.75
CA TYR A 225 -11.57 -15.12 -3.30
C TYR A 225 -12.13 -16.15 -2.32
N ARG A 226 -11.95 -17.42 -2.62
CA ARG A 226 -12.38 -18.54 -1.75
C ARG A 226 -11.62 -18.56 -0.42
N VAL A 227 -10.30 -18.29 -0.44
CA VAL A 227 -9.46 -18.12 0.76
C VAL A 227 -9.98 -16.98 1.63
N ASN A 228 -10.32 -15.83 1.03
CA ASN A 228 -10.91 -14.70 1.75
C ASN A 228 -12.25 -15.06 2.39
N LYS A 229 -13.10 -15.82 1.71
CA LYS A 229 -14.36 -16.32 2.26
C LYS A 229 -14.16 -17.29 3.43
N ALA A 230 -13.12 -18.11 3.37
CA ALA A 230 -12.76 -18.98 4.49
C ALA A 230 -12.24 -18.17 5.71
N LEU A 231 -11.50 -17.10 5.47
CA LEU A 231 -11.11 -16.19 6.54
C LEU A 231 -12.31 -15.46 7.14
N GLU A 232 -13.24 -14.96 6.32
CA GLU A 232 -14.50 -14.37 6.80
C GLU A 232 -15.27 -15.37 7.68
N PHE A 233 -15.42 -16.62 7.24
CA PHE A 233 -16.03 -17.68 8.03
C PHE A 233 -15.32 -17.86 9.39
N CYS A 234 -13.99 -17.85 9.42
CA CYS A 234 -13.24 -17.95 10.67
C CYS A 234 -13.47 -16.73 11.58
N VAL A 235 -13.53 -15.52 11.01
CA VAL A 235 -13.82 -14.28 11.76
C VAL A 235 -15.22 -14.32 12.37
N ASP A 236 -16.22 -14.73 11.60
CA ASP A 236 -17.61 -14.80 12.04
C ASP A 236 -17.83 -15.82 13.18
N ASN A 237 -16.96 -16.84 13.24
CA ASN A 237 -17.01 -17.90 14.26
C ASN A 237 -15.96 -17.71 15.38
N ALA A 238 -15.18 -16.64 15.35
CA ALA A 238 -14.15 -16.35 16.36
C ALA A 238 -14.74 -15.60 17.56
N THR A 239 -14.21 -15.88 18.74
CA THR A 239 -14.46 -15.06 19.94
C THR A 239 -13.25 -14.15 20.16
N VAL A 240 -13.37 -12.88 19.82
CA VAL A 240 -12.34 -11.87 20.03
C VAL A 240 -12.60 -11.20 21.39
N LYS A 241 -11.59 -11.19 22.25
CA LYS A 241 -11.65 -10.48 23.55
C LYS A 241 -10.88 -9.17 23.40
N GLU A 242 -11.55 -8.08 23.66
CA GLU A 242 -10.89 -6.78 23.85
C GLU A 242 -10.03 -6.83 25.11
N LYS A 243 -8.83 -6.26 25.03
CA LYS A 243 -7.93 -6.11 26.19
C LYS A 243 -8.19 -4.79 26.89
#